data_c255aa37e9cc1747cbdecba721ab4363
#
_entry.id   c255aa37e9cc1747cbdecba721ab4363
#
_cell.length_a   1.000
_cell.length_b   1.000
_cell.length_c   1.000
_cell.angle_alpha   90.00
_cell.angle_beta   90.00
_cell.angle_gamma   90.00
#
_symmetry.space_group_name_H-M   'P 1'
#
loop_
_entity.id
_entity.type
_entity.pdbx_description
1 polymer ?
#
loop_
_entity_poly.entity_id
_entity_poly.type
_entity_poly.pdbx_seq_one_letter_code
_entity_poly.pdbx_strand_id
1 'polypeptide(L)'
;MKPIRQIDIILIACGAAFSCITSVSASAQETGTFMRNPAESRTMSLAGAGVVSLDDVSVLDNAALSPFSLNRFSAGVSCQSWMKNVSGGGMPSYSISARYTSGKAGTFYLGMRSLKMPPFEQTDDYGNVIDDSSSPLDMAFEAGYAYRFCGDFSAALTARYLRLDPGYGDAANAVSFDAGLAWSHKFSGVLEDVAAIAQLKNFGTSPDYGSGRRSLPWLVNAGASAGLLAGKHNRFRAGASLDISVAPTCGSLSPSRGVSASFGAEYSYRRMVYARGGYHLGNKSAGEQRWASVGLGFRFWHMTLDAALILTPSSSPLHDTASGMLSIWF
;
A
#
# COMPACT_ATOMS: atom_id res chain seq x y z
N MET A 1 -11.09 -31.31 25.14
CA MET A 1 -11.12 -30.36 24.01
C MET A 1 -9.74 -30.35 23.36
N LYS A 2 -9.65 -30.73 22.07
CA LYS A 2 -8.37 -30.62 21.33
C LYS A 2 -8.03 -29.15 21.13
N PRO A 3 -6.79 -28.71 21.34
CA PRO A 3 -6.41 -27.33 21.04
C PRO A 3 -6.60 -27.10 19.53
N ILE A 4 -7.37 -26.07 19.19
CA ILE A 4 -7.54 -25.63 17.81
C ILE A 4 -6.12 -25.28 17.29
N ARG A 5 -5.69 -25.93 16.21
CA ARG A 5 -4.38 -25.64 15.62
C ARG A 5 -4.38 -24.22 15.08
N GLN A 6 -3.28 -23.50 15.28
CA GLN A 6 -3.13 -22.10 14.82
C GLN A 6 -3.44 -21.93 13.33
N ILE A 7 -3.21 -22.95 12.52
CA ILE A 7 -3.53 -23.01 11.08
C ILE A 7 -5.05 -22.95 10.83
N ASP A 8 -5.85 -23.56 11.70
CA ASP A 8 -7.32 -23.58 11.55
C ASP A 8 -7.93 -22.19 11.77
N ILE A 9 -7.32 -21.35 12.62
CA ILE A 9 -7.76 -19.97 12.86
C ILE A 9 -7.50 -19.09 11.63
N ILE A 10 -6.37 -19.28 10.94
CA ILE A 10 -6.03 -18.54 9.71
C ILE A 10 -7.01 -18.90 8.59
N LEU A 11 -7.32 -20.20 8.44
CA LEU A 11 -8.28 -20.68 7.44
C LEU A 11 -9.70 -20.17 7.72
N ILE A 12 -10.12 -20.10 8.99
CA ILE A 12 -11.43 -19.56 9.39
C ILE A 12 -11.47 -18.04 9.16
N ALA A 13 -10.42 -17.29 9.49
CA ALA A 13 -10.35 -15.84 9.25
C ALA A 13 -10.36 -15.50 7.77
N CYS A 14 -9.62 -16.26 6.93
CA CYS A 14 -9.67 -16.13 5.47
C CYS A 14 -11.04 -16.51 4.89
N GLY A 15 -11.68 -17.57 5.42
CA GLY A 15 -13.01 -18.00 5.03
C GLY A 15 -14.11 -17.03 5.41
N ALA A 16 -14.04 -16.42 6.58
CA ALA A 16 -15.02 -15.41 7.04
C ALA A 16 -14.91 -14.09 6.23
N ALA A 17 -13.70 -13.68 5.87
CA ALA A 17 -13.50 -12.53 4.97
C ALA A 17 -14.09 -12.79 3.57
N PHE A 18 -14.05 -14.03 3.09
CA PHE A 18 -14.59 -14.40 1.78
C PHE A 18 -16.13 -14.47 1.74
N SER A 19 -16.77 -14.75 2.87
CA SER A 19 -18.25 -14.88 2.94
C SER A 19 -19.01 -13.55 2.96
N CYS A 20 -18.37 -12.43 3.30
CA CYS A 20 -18.99 -11.10 3.32
C CYS A 20 -19.09 -10.42 1.94
N ILE A 21 -18.63 -11.06 0.86
CA ILE A 21 -18.43 -10.41 -0.47
C ILE A 21 -19.68 -10.53 -1.37
N THR A 22 -20.79 -11.13 -0.93
CA THR A 22 -21.84 -11.61 -1.84
C THR A 22 -22.99 -10.65 -2.17
N SER A 23 -22.93 -9.35 -1.89
CA SER A 23 -24.00 -8.44 -2.36
C SER A 23 -23.60 -6.97 -2.42
N VAL A 24 -22.82 -6.57 -3.43
CA VAL A 24 -22.79 -5.14 -3.82
C VAL A 24 -22.95 -5.05 -5.33
N SER A 25 -24.17 -4.85 -5.78
CA SER A 25 -24.48 -4.43 -7.13
C SER A 25 -24.53 -2.91 -7.16
N ALA A 26 -23.43 -2.28 -7.54
CA ALA A 26 -23.44 -0.87 -7.93
C ALA A 26 -22.34 -0.64 -8.97
N SER A 27 -22.74 -0.22 -10.16
CA SER A 27 -21.84 0.31 -11.18
C SER A 27 -21.40 1.73 -10.76
N ALA A 28 -20.61 1.83 -9.72
CA ALA A 28 -20.06 3.11 -9.27
C ALA A 28 -18.65 3.28 -9.86
N GLN A 29 -18.40 4.43 -10.48
CA GLN A 29 -17.06 4.83 -10.91
C GLN A 29 -16.20 5.02 -9.65
N GLU A 30 -15.01 4.44 -9.58
CA GLU A 30 -14.09 4.58 -8.46
C GLU A 30 -13.41 5.95 -8.43
N THR A 31 -13.12 6.41 -7.21
CA THR A 31 -12.30 7.61 -6.95
C THR A 31 -11.31 7.32 -5.83
N GLY A 32 -10.30 8.18 -5.65
CA GLY A 32 -9.26 7.97 -4.64
C GLY A 32 -8.37 6.75 -4.93
N THR A 33 -8.20 6.39 -6.19
CA THR A 33 -7.42 5.21 -6.62
C THR A 33 -5.95 5.29 -6.26
N PHE A 34 -5.43 6.51 -5.96
CA PHE A 34 -4.06 6.71 -5.48
C PHE A 34 -3.75 5.93 -4.20
N MET A 35 -4.76 5.55 -3.43
CA MET A 35 -4.60 4.71 -2.24
C MET A 35 -4.17 3.28 -2.54
N ARG A 36 -4.29 2.82 -3.79
CA ARG A 36 -3.77 1.51 -4.24
C ARG A 36 -2.29 1.56 -4.57
N ASN A 37 -1.74 2.75 -4.84
CA ASN A 37 -0.34 2.89 -5.15
C ASN A 37 0.51 2.58 -3.91
N PRO A 38 1.69 1.96 -4.06
CA PRO A 38 2.64 1.81 -2.96
C PRO A 38 2.95 3.17 -2.34
N ALA A 39 2.74 3.30 -1.03
CA ALA A 39 2.90 4.59 -0.34
C ALA A 39 4.38 4.98 -0.16
N GLU A 40 5.25 4.00 -0.04
CA GLU A 40 6.67 4.19 0.29
C GLU A 40 7.58 3.57 -0.77
N SER A 41 8.78 4.15 -0.94
CA SER A 41 9.79 3.66 -1.89
C SER A 41 10.14 2.20 -1.67
N ARG A 42 10.13 1.76 -0.42
CA ARG A 42 10.41 0.38 -0.03
C ARG A 42 9.35 -0.58 -0.57
N THR A 43 8.08 -0.28 -0.38
CA THR A 43 6.97 -1.08 -0.91
C THR A 43 6.94 -1.03 -2.44
N MET A 44 7.24 0.14 -3.03
CA MET A 44 7.35 0.29 -4.47
C MET A 44 8.48 -0.58 -5.07
N SER A 45 9.63 -0.66 -4.41
CA SER A 45 10.76 -1.50 -4.85
C SER A 45 10.44 -3.00 -4.85
N LEU A 46 9.45 -3.42 -4.08
CA LEU A 46 8.93 -4.78 -3.97
C LEU A 46 7.65 -4.99 -4.82
N ALA A 47 7.38 -4.08 -5.75
CA ALA A 47 6.20 -4.09 -6.62
C ALA A 47 4.85 -4.20 -5.86
N GLY A 48 4.77 -3.63 -4.66
CA GLY A 48 3.58 -3.69 -3.81
C GLY A 48 3.55 -4.86 -2.83
N ALA A 49 4.48 -5.83 -2.91
CA ALA A 49 4.57 -6.95 -1.96
C ALA A 49 5.18 -6.52 -0.60
N GLY A 50 4.55 -5.55 0.06
CA GLY A 50 5.05 -4.94 1.29
C GLY A 50 5.17 -5.90 2.48
N VAL A 51 4.56 -7.09 2.43
CA VAL A 51 4.71 -8.16 3.42
C VAL A 51 6.17 -8.67 3.53
N VAL A 52 6.99 -8.42 2.51
CA VAL A 52 8.40 -8.83 2.49
C VAL A 52 9.25 -7.97 3.44
N SER A 53 8.94 -6.70 3.66
CA SER A 53 9.79 -5.78 4.43
C SER A 53 9.42 -5.76 5.92
N LEU A 54 9.96 -6.68 6.73
CA LEU A 54 9.70 -6.77 8.17
C LEU A 54 10.67 -5.96 9.04
N ASP A 55 11.87 -5.66 8.57
CA ASP A 55 12.85 -4.90 9.37
C ASP A 55 12.38 -3.47 9.65
N ASP A 56 11.66 -2.89 8.69
CA ASP A 56 11.03 -1.57 8.80
C ASP A 56 9.71 -1.56 8.03
N VAL A 57 8.63 -1.78 8.77
CA VAL A 57 7.29 -1.97 8.21
C VAL A 57 6.67 -0.63 7.82
N SER A 58 6.19 -0.52 6.58
CA SER A 58 5.31 0.57 6.15
C SER A 58 3.96 0.47 6.85
N VAL A 59 3.65 1.42 7.70
CA VAL A 59 2.34 1.48 8.38
C VAL A 59 1.22 1.92 7.44
N LEU A 60 1.57 2.61 6.36
CA LEU A 60 0.61 3.02 5.33
C LEU A 60 0.15 1.85 4.46
N ASP A 61 1.02 0.83 4.28
CA ASP A 61 0.72 -0.32 3.43
C ASP A 61 0.32 -1.57 4.22
N ASN A 62 1.01 -1.83 5.37
CA ASN A 62 0.86 -3.05 6.17
C ASN A 62 0.90 -2.81 7.68
N ALA A 63 -0.02 -2.00 8.20
CA ALA A 63 -0.04 -1.60 9.61
C ALA A 63 -0.05 -2.77 10.59
N ALA A 64 -0.71 -3.89 10.27
CA ALA A 64 -0.80 -5.05 11.15
C ALA A 64 0.56 -5.73 11.43
N LEU A 65 1.55 -5.55 10.56
CA LEU A 65 2.92 -6.05 10.81
C LEU A 65 3.74 -5.15 11.73
N SER A 66 3.31 -3.92 11.97
CA SER A 66 4.09 -2.93 12.74
C SER A 66 4.47 -3.34 14.16
N PRO A 67 3.68 -4.15 14.91
CA PRO A 67 4.09 -4.61 16.24
C PRO A 67 5.24 -5.62 16.24
N PHE A 68 5.58 -6.20 15.08
CA PHE A 68 6.71 -7.11 14.92
C PHE A 68 7.99 -6.42 14.48
N SER A 69 7.92 -5.14 14.15
CA SER A 69 9.09 -4.35 13.75
C SER A 69 10.14 -4.26 14.86
N LEU A 70 11.39 -4.18 14.46
CA LEU A 70 12.52 -4.12 15.39
C LEU A 70 12.64 -2.77 16.11
N ASN A 71 12.18 -1.69 15.48
CA ASN A 71 12.35 -0.33 15.98
C ASN A 71 11.12 0.11 16.78
N ARG A 72 11.33 0.77 17.90
CA ARG A 72 10.23 1.32 18.71
C ARG A 72 9.59 2.55 18.09
N PHE A 73 10.40 3.38 17.45
CA PHE A 73 9.96 4.56 16.73
C PHE A 73 10.48 4.51 15.30
N SER A 74 9.66 4.93 14.34
CA SER A 74 10.09 5.20 12.98
C SER A 74 9.22 6.31 12.40
N ALA A 75 9.86 7.24 11.67
CA ALA A 75 9.18 8.25 10.88
C ALA A 75 9.88 8.39 9.53
N GLY A 76 9.11 8.62 8.48
CA GLY A 76 9.64 8.70 7.13
C GLY A 76 8.86 9.62 6.22
N VAL A 77 9.55 10.12 5.20
CA VAL A 77 8.99 10.91 4.10
C VAL A 77 9.39 10.24 2.81
N SER A 78 8.43 9.97 1.93
CA SER A 78 8.65 9.44 0.60
C SER A 78 8.12 10.41 -0.46
N CYS A 79 8.90 10.59 -1.51
CA CYS A 79 8.56 11.38 -2.69
C CYS A 79 8.60 10.46 -3.91
N GLN A 80 7.54 10.48 -4.71
CA GLN A 80 7.42 9.65 -5.90
C GLN A 80 7.07 10.52 -7.10
N SER A 81 7.74 10.28 -8.23
CA SER A 81 7.35 10.82 -9.53
C SER A 81 6.49 9.77 -10.23
N TRP A 82 5.21 9.71 -9.90
CA TRP A 82 4.28 8.72 -10.43
C TRP A 82 3.85 9.10 -11.84
N MET A 83 3.83 8.13 -12.77
CA MET A 83 3.38 8.33 -14.15
C MET A 83 4.01 9.56 -14.84
N LYS A 84 5.33 9.68 -14.82
CA LYS A 84 6.08 10.84 -15.31
C LYS A 84 5.80 11.18 -16.78
N ASN A 85 5.48 10.18 -17.60
CA ASN A 85 5.26 10.35 -19.04
C ASN A 85 3.80 10.60 -19.43
N VAL A 86 2.94 10.95 -18.47
CA VAL A 86 1.58 11.40 -18.77
C VAL A 86 1.62 12.85 -19.24
N SER A 87 0.77 13.21 -20.22
CA SER A 87 0.63 14.59 -20.70
C SER A 87 0.44 15.58 -19.56
N GLY A 88 1.23 16.63 -19.55
CA GLY A 88 1.18 17.68 -18.52
C GLY A 88 2.24 17.55 -17.41
N GLY A 89 3.12 16.54 -17.39
CA GLY A 89 4.31 16.55 -16.55
C GLY A 89 4.34 15.58 -15.36
N GLY A 90 3.54 14.53 -15.39
CA GLY A 90 3.54 13.49 -14.36
C GLY A 90 2.73 13.84 -13.11
N MET A 91 2.69 12.90 -12.18
CA MET A 91 1.87 12.99 -10.95
C MET A 91 2.76 12.85 -9.72
N PRO A 92 3.30 13.95 -9.16
CA PRO A 92 4.06 13.86 -7.92
C PRO A 92 3.17 13.36 -6.78
N SER A 93 3.66 12.34 -6.08
CA SER A 93 3.01 11.78 -4.90
C SER A 93 3.95 11.87 -3.71
N TYR A 94 3.39 12.25 -2.57
CA TYR A 94 4.14 12.37 -1.32
C TYR A 94 3.46 11.55 -0.25
N SER A 95 4.27 10.91 0.59
CA SER A 95 3.76 10.27 1.81
C SER A 95 4.65 10.60 3.01
N ILE A 96 4.01 10.73 4.15
CA ILE A 96 4.65 10.91 5.45
C ILE A 96 4.06 9.86 6.38
N SER A 97 4.89 9.18 7.13
CA SER A 97 4.44 8.22 8.13
C SER A 97 5.25 8.35 9.41
N ALA A 98 4.61 8.09 10.53
CA ALA A 98 5.26 7.96 11.83
C ALA A 98 4.58 6.87 12.64
N ARG A 99 5.35 6.07 13.37
CA ARG A 99 4.85 5.05 14.29
C ARG A 99 5.65 5.02 15.58
N TYR A 100 4.96 4.66 16.64
CA TYR A 100 5.55 4.41 17.94
C TYR A 100 5.01 3.11 18.53
N THR A 101 5.89 2.16 18.82
CA THR A 101 5.57 0.88 19.43
C THR A 101 5.89 0.91 20.91
N SER A 102 4.85 0.88 21.76
CA SER A 102 4.97 0.68 23.18
C SER A 102 4.75 -0.79 23.50
N GLY A 103 5.76 -1.48 24.04
CA GLY A 103 5.79 -2.94 24.13
C GLY A 103 4.54 -3.64 24.71
N LYS A 104 3.83 -3.01 25.66
CA LYS A 104 2.58 -3.53 26.23
C LYS A 104 1.33 -2.85 25.67
N ALA A 105 1.45 -1.62 25.18
CA ALA A 105 0.32 -0.82 24.71
C ALA A 105 0.10 -0.88 23.20
N GLY A 106 0.89 -1.67 22.46
CA GLY A 106 0.76 -1.80 21.02
C GLY A 106 1.49 -0.70 20.23
N THR A 107 1.14 -0.53 18.97
CA THR A 107 1.73 0.43 18.03
C THR A 107 0.70 1.47 17.63
N PHE A 108 1.01 2.74 17.87
CA PHE A 108 0.27 3.89 17.36
C PHE A 108 0.96 4.41 16.11
N TYR A 109 0.20 4.84 15.12
CA TYR A 109 0.75 5.41 13.90
C TYR A 109 -0.15 6.48 13.31
N LEU A 110 0.51 7.37 12.60
CA LEU A 110 -0.09 8.46 11.83
C LEU A 110 0.51 8.47 10.43
N GLY A 111 -0.26 8.94 9.47
CA GLY A 111 0.21 9.07 8.10
C GLY A 111 -0.54 10.09 7.29
N MET A 112 0.10 10.46 6.20
CA MET A 112 -0.47 11.31 5.16
C MET A 112 0.00 10.80 3.82
N ARG A 113 -0.88 10.83 2.81
CA ARG A 113 -0.55 10.62 1.40
C ARG A 113 -1.16 11.72 0.57
N SER A 114 -0.50 12.08 -0.50
CA SER A 114 -1.06 13.00 -1.49
C SER A 114 -0.63 12.60 -2.89
N LEU A 115 -1.50 12.88 -3.86
CA LEU A 115 -1.21 12.76 -5.28
C LEU A 115 -1.69 14.03 -5.97
N LYS A 116 -0.77 14.75 -6.60
CA LYS A 116 -1.11 15.90 -7.42
C LYS A 116 -1.14 15.47 -8.88
N MET A 117 -2.22 15.80 -9.58
CA MET A 117 -2.34 15.53 -11.02
C MET A 117 -1.81 16.73 -11.82
N PRO A 118 -1.45 16.52 -13.11
CA PRO A 118 -1.05 17.61 -13.99
C PRO A 118 -2.12 18.67 -14.11
N PRO A 119 -1.75 19.94 -14.33
CA PRO A 119 -2.72 20.98 -14.62
C PRO A 119 -3.42 20.73 -15.95
N PHE A 120 -4.66 21.19 -16.05
CA PHE A 120 -5.45 21.14 -17.27
C PHE A 120 -6.20 22.46 -17.47
N GLU A 121 -6.50 22.77 -18.72
CA GLU A 121 -7.29 23.95 -19.09
C GLU A 121 -8.78 23.67 -18.89
N GLN A 122 -9.46 24.58 -18.23
CA GLN A 122 -10.92 24.60 -18.16
C GLN A 122 -11.45 25.52 -19.26
N THR A 123 -12.40 25.06 -20.03
CA THR A 123 -13.05 25.83 -21.08
C THR A 123 -14.54 26.00 -20.81
N ASP A 124 -15.10 27.13 -21.26
CA ASP A 124 -16.54 27.36 -21.28
C ASP A 124 -17.22 26.54 -22.41
N ASP A 125 -18.55 26.60 -22.50
CA ASP A 125 -19.34 25.94 -23.54
C ASP A 125 -19.02 26.44 -24.97
N TYR A 126 -18.30 27.55 -25.09
CA TYR A 126 -17.88 28.14 -26.37
C TYR A 126 -16.43 27.82 -26.72
N GLY A 127 -15.72 27.09 -25.83
CA GLY A 127 -14.32 26.72 -26.02
C GLY A 127 -13.30 27.79 -25.59
N ASN A 128 -13.71 28.84 -24.89
CA ASN A 128 -12.77 29.82 -24.33
C ASN A 128 -12.17 29.27 -23.04
N VAL A 129 -10.87 29.47 -22.86
CA VAL A 129 -10.18 29.07 -21.62
C VAL A 129 -10.64 29.99 -20.48
N ILE A 130 -11.21 29.39 -19.43
CA ILE A 130 -11.65 30.05 -18.20
C ILE A 130 -10.52 30.02 -17.17
N ASP A 131 -9.83 28.87 -17.05
CA ASP A 131 -8.71 28.64 -16.14
C ASP A 131 -7.72 27.68 -16.79
N ASP A 132 -6.45 28.03 -16.79
CA ASP A 132 -5.34 27.26 -17.36
C ASP A 132 -4.47 26.58 -16.29
N SER A 133 -4.79 26.77 -15.02
CA SER A 133 -3.97 26.37 -13.86
C SER A 133 -4.62 25.35 -12.94
N SER A 134 -5.82 24.87 -13.25
CA SER A 134 -6.53 23.87 -12.45
C SER A 134 -5.73 22.58 -12.32
N SER A 135 -5.46 22.17 -11.10
CA SER A 135 -4.63 21.01 -10.79
C SER A 135 -5.32 20.13 -9.74
N PRO A 136 -5.82 18.94 -10.10
CA PRO A 136 -6.43 18.05 -9.11
C PRO A 136 -5.42 17.63 -8.03
N LEU A 137 -5.91 17.55 -6.80
CA LEU A 137 -5.11 17.18 -5.64
C LEU A 137 -5.91 16.25 -4.72
N ASP A 138 -5.49 15.00 -4.65
CA ASP A 138 -6.00 14.03 -3.72
C ASP A 138 -5.12 13.95 -2.47
N MET A 139 -5.73 13.97 -1.30
CA MET A 139 -5.05 13.88 -0.01
C MET A 139 -5.76 12.87 0.90
N ALA A 140 -4.98 12.13 1.68
CA ALA A 140 -5.48 11.24 2.71
C ALA A 140 -4.66 11.42 4.00
N PHE A 141 -5.35 11.62 5.12
CA PHE A 141 -4.77 11.66 6.46
C PHE A 141 -5.24 10.43 7.21
N GLU A 142 -4.32 9.70 7.80
CA GLU A 142 -4.62 8.43 8.44
C GLU A 142 -4.01 8.34 9.84
N ALA A 143 -4.78 7.71 10.74
CA ALA A 143 -4.36 7.39 12.08
C ALA A 143 -4.82 5.97 12.41
N GLY A 144 -4.02 5.24 13.16
CA GLY A 144 -4.39 3.89 13.50
C GLY A 144 -3.61 3.31 14.67
N TYR A 145 -4.05 2.12 15.00
CA TYR A 145 -3.53 1.36 16.12
C TYR A 145 -3.38 -0.10 15.74
N ALA A 146 -2.26 -0.71 16.11
CA ALA A 146 -1.99 -2.12 15.93
C ALA A 146 -1.59 -2.75 17.27
N TYR A 147 -2.13 -3.93 17.55
CA TYR A 147 -1.91 -4.64 18.80
C TYR A 147 -1.53 -6.11 18.57
N ARG A 148 -0.50 -6.54 19.26
CA ARG A 148 -0.06 -7.94 19.29
C ARG A 148 -0.73 -8.64 20.46
N PHE A 149 -1.74 -9.47 20.18
CA PHE A 149 -2.60 -10.06 21.22
C PHE A 149 -2.18 -11.48 21.61
N CYS A 150 -1.53 -12.26 20.72
CA CYS A 150 -0.99 -13.58 21.00
C CYS A 150 0.40 -13.66 20.39
N GLY A 151 1.44 -13.98 21.14
CA GLY A 151 2.82 -14.16 20.70
C GLY A 151 3.16 -13.82 19.23
N ASP A 152 2.53 -14.52 18.29
CA ASP A 152 2.78 -14.40 16.85
C ASP A 152 1.67 -13.68 16.06
N PHE A 153 0.56 -13.28 16.71
CA PHE A 153 -0.58 -12.65 16.05
C PHE A 153 -0.74 -11.18 16.43
N SER A 154 -1.11 -10.37 15.47
CA SER A 154 -1.48 -8.97 15.65
C SER A 154 -2.67 -8.58 14.80
N ALA A 155 -3.36 -7.53 15.22
CA ALA A 155 -4.43 -6.87 14.47
C ALA A 155 -4.16 -5.37 14.40
N ALA A 156 -4.66 -4.73 13.35
CA ALA A 156 -4.61 -3.28 13.19
C ALA A 156 -5.92 -2.73 12.69
N LEU A 157 -6.21 -1.50 13.12
CA LEU A 157 -7.31 -0.69 12.61
C LEU A 157 -6.75 0.68 12.23
N THR A 158 -7.11 1.16 11.03
CA THR A 158 -6.79 2.49 10.53
C THR A 158 -8.08 3.24 10.25
N ALA A 159 -8.16 4.49 10.67
CA ALA A 159 -9.17 5.45 10.23
C ALA A 159 -8.49 6.47 9.31
N ARG A 160 -9.15 6.82 8.21
CA ARG A 160 -8.61 7.70 7.19
C ARG A 160 -9.64 8.74 6.77
N TYR A 161 -9.23 10.00 6.72
CA TYR A 161 -9.97 11.10 6.13
C TYR A 161 -9.37 11.42 4.77
N LEU A 162 -10.21 11.51 3.75
CA LEU A 162 -9.84 11.85 2.38
C LEU A 162 -10.44 13.18 1.98
N ARG A 163 -9.63 14.00 1.30
CA ARG A 163 -10.05 15.16 0.52
C ARG A 163 -9.64 14.92 -0.92
N LEU A 164 -10.62 14.87 -1.79
CA LEU A 164 -10.48 14.56 -3.21
C LEU A 164 -10.92 15.79 -3.99
N ASP A 165 -9.95 16.51 -4.52
CA ASP A 165 -10.15 17.77 -5.24
C ASP A 165 -9.95 17.51 -6.75
N PRO A 166 -11.02 17.56 -7.55
CA PRO A 166 -10.91 17.31 -8.99
C PRO A 166 -10.28 18.47 -9.76
N GLY A 167 -9.95 19.59 -9.09
CA GLY A 167 -9.45 20.82 -9.72
C GLY A 167 -10.56 21.67 -10.40
N TYR A 168 -11.79 21.20 -10.39
CA TYR A 168 -12.96 21.94 -10.87
C TYR A 168 -14.18 21.54 -10.03
N GLY A 169 -15.08 22.51 -9.80
CA GLY A 169 -16.24 22.30 -8.92
C GLY A 169 -15.84 22.08 -7.46
N ASP A 170 -16.67 21.34 -6.73
CA ASP A 170 -16.48 21.13 -5.30
C ASP A 170 -15.58 19.93 -5.01
N ALA A 171 -14.67 20.10 -4.06
CA ALA A 171 -13.87 19.01 -3.54
C ALA A 171 -14.74 18.06 -2.70
N ALA A 172 -14.63 16.77 -2.93
CA ALA A 172 -15.34 15.76 -2.17
C ALA A 172 -14.54 15.27 -0.95
N ASN A 173 -15.26 14.98 0.14
CA ASN A 173 -14.67 14.44 1.35
C ASN A 173 -15.19 13.04 1.61
N ALA A 174 -14.35 12.17 2.15
CA ALA A 174 -14.73 10.82 2.53
C ALA A 174 -14.01 10.36 3.80
N VAL A 175 -14.58 9.37 4.46
CA VAL A 175 -13.94 8.66 5.57
C VAL A 175 -13.83 7.19 5.18
N SER A 176 -12.68 6.59 5.40
CA SER A 176 -12.47 5.17 5.19
C SER A 176 -11.76 4.51 6.36
N PHE A 177 -11.90 3.20 6.44
CA PHE A 177 -11.33 2.36 7.48
C PHE A 177 -10.60 1.18 6.83
N ASP A 178 -9.48 0.80 7.42
CA ASP A 178 -8.79 -0.44 7.11
C ASP A 178 -8.77 -1.33 8.36
N ALA A 179 -8.89 -2.63 8.17
CA ALA A 179 -8.73 -3.64 9.22
C ALA A 179 -7.74 -4.70 8.72
N GLY A 180 -6.77 -5.05 9.53
CA GLY A 180 -5.73 -6.00 9.18
C GLY A 180 -5.43 -6.99 10.29
N LEU A 181 -5.12 -8.22 9.88
CA LEU A 181 -4.56 -9.26 10.73
C LEU A 181 -3.19 -9.63 10.18
N ALA A 182 -2.25 -9.90 11.08
CA ALA A 182 -0.94 -10.42 10.72
C ALA A 182 -0.52 -11.54 11.66
N TRP A 183 0.20 -12.48 11.09
CA TRP A 183 0.90 -13.52 11.81
C TRP A 183 2.38 -13.46 11.42
N SER A 184 3.29 -13.54 12.41
CA SER A 184 4.72 -13.56 12.16
C SER A 184 5.40 -14.45 13.20
N HIS A 185 6.05 -15.51 12.74
CA HIS A 185 6.78 -16.43 13.57
C HIS A 185 8.26 -16.44 13.22
N LYS A 186 9.09 -16.39 14.27
CA LYS A 186 10.56 -16.46 14.14
C LYS A 186 11.04 -17.85 14.45
N PHE A 187 11.93 -18.36 13.62
CA PHE A 187 12.57 -19.68 13.79
C PHE A 187 14.03 -19.51 14.22
N SER A 188 14.58 -20.56 14.82
CA SER A 188 16.00 -20.67 15.10
C SER A 188 16.63 -21.55 13.99
N GLY A 189 17.38 -20.95 13.06
CA GLY A 189 18.03 -21.69 11.99
C GLY A 189 18.20 -20.91 10.69
N VAL A 190 18.28 -21.61 9.57
CA VAL A 190 18.40 -20.99 8.24
C VAL A 190 17.11 -20.26 7.86
N LEU A 191 15.96 -20.83 8.18
CA LEU A 191 14.69 -20.12 8.09
C LEU A 191 14.62 -19.14 9.28
N GLU A 192 14.64 -17.84 9.00
CA GLU A 192 14.63 -16.79 10.02
C GLU A 192 13.22 -16.52 10.53
N ASP A 193 12.31 -16.26 9.62
CA ASP A 193 10.92 -15.96 9.93
C ASP A 193 9.97 -16.30 8.75
N VAL A 194 8.71 -16.40 9.09
CA VAL A 194 7.60 -16.46 8.13
C VAL A 194 6.56 -15.43 8.61
N ALA A 195 6.00 -14.68 7.69
CA ALA A 195 4.91 -13.76 7.97
C ALA A 195 3.76 -13.95 6.99
N ALA A 196 2.55 -13.72 7.46
CA ALA A 196 1.33 -13.69 6.66
C ALA A 196 0.44 -12.53 7.09
N ILE A 197 -0.30 -11.98 6.15
CA ILE A 197 -1.25 -10.88 6.35
C ILE A 197 -2.58 -11.17 5.69
N ALA A 198 -3.65 -10.63 6.27
CA ALA A 198 -4.96 -10.51 5.64
C ALA A 198 -5.54 -9.14 6.01
N GLN A 199 -5.96 -8.36 5.03
CA GLN A 199 -6.40 -6.99 5.23
C GLN A 199 -7.65 -6.66 4.40
N LEU A 200 -8.53 -5.85 4.99
CA LEU A 200 -9.61 -5.15 4.31
C LEU A 200 -9.19 -3.67 4.26
N LYS A 201 -9.15 -3.08 3.07
CA LYS A 201 -8.65 -1.71 2.89
C LYS A 201 -9.68 -0.81 2.20
N ASN A 202 -9.64 0.47 2.59
CA ASN A 202 -10.39 1.56 1.97
C ASN A 202 -11.93 1.43 2.09
N PHE A 203 -12.45 0.68 3.06
CA PHE A 203 -13.89 0.58 3.31
C PHE A 203 -14.42 1.87 3.91
N GLY A 204 -15.37 2.53 3.26
CA GLY A 204 -15.84 3.82 3.77
C GLY A 204 -16.99 4.43 3.00
N THR A 205 -17.18 5.71 3.24
CA THR A 205 -18.25 6.50 2.64
C THR A 205 -18.00 6.71 1.14
N SER A 206 -19.06 6.91 0.38
CA SER A 206 -18.98 7.28 -1.04
C SER A 206 -18.89 8.81 -1.15
N PRO A 207 -17.75 9.37 -1.57
CA PRO A 207 -17.63 10.82 -1.76
C PRO A 207 -18.59 11.34 -2.81
N ASP A 208 -19.15 12.52 -2.56
CA ASP A 208 -20.10 13.20 -3.42
C ASP A 208 -19.46 14.47 -4.00
N TYR A 209 -19.42 14.57 -5.31
CA TYR A 209 -18.86 15.70 -6.06
C TYR A 209 -19.95 16.68 -6.53
N GLY A 210 -21.18 16.58 -6.03
CA GLY A 210 -22.30 17.35 -6.54
C GLY A 210 -22.89 16.81 -7.84
N SER A 211 -22.06 16.21 -8.69
CA SER A 211 -22.45 15.54 -9.94
C SER A 211 -22.78 14.05 -9.75
N GLY A 212 -22.64 13.53 -8.54
CA GLY A 212 -22.92 12.14 -8.19
C GLY A 212 -21.89 11.54 -7.23
N ARG A 213 -22.31 10.43 -6.62
CA ARG A 213 -21.50 9.68 -5.67
C ARG A 213 -20.60 8.68 -6.39
N ARG A 214 -19.39 8.53 -5.88
CA ARG A 214 -18.42 7.56 -6.37
C ARG A 214 -17.98 6.64 -5.24
N SER A 215 -17.56 5.40 -5.56
CA SER A 215 -17.06 4.48 -4.54
C SER A 215 -15.57 4.67 -4.30
N LEU A 216 -15.12 4.42 -3.07
CA LEU A 216 -13.71 4.25 -2.76
C LEU A 216 -13.21 2.89 -3.29
N PRO A 217 -11.89 2.72 -3.51
CA PRO A 217 -11.31 1.51 -4.08
C PRO A 217 -11.17 0.42 -3.01
N TRP A 218 -12.29 -0.21 -2.63
CA TRP A 218 -12.32 -1.27 -1.64
C TRP A 218 -11.46 -2.46 -2.06
N LEU A 219 -10.65 -2.96 -1.15
CA LEU A 219 -9.67 -3.98 -1.44
C LEU A 219 -9.59 -5.02 -0.33
N VAL A 220 -9.54 -6.28 -0.72
CA VAL A 220 -9.11 -7.38 0.13
C VAL A 220 -7.68 -7.75 -0.27
N ASN A 221 -6.76 -7.68 0.68
CA ASN A 221 -5.35 -8.02 0.45
C ASN A 221 -4.97 -9.20 1.33
N ALA A 222 -4.26 -10.17 0.77
CA ALA A 222 -3.65 -11.28 1.50
C ALA A 222 -2.24 -11.52 1.00
N GLY A 223 -1.31 -11.79 1.90
CA GLY A 223 0.08 -12.00 1.51
C GLY A 223 0.85 -12.85 2.50
N ALA A 224 1.95 -13.42 2.02
CA ALA A 224 2.89 -14.17 2.85
C ALA A 224 4.33 -13.95 2.40
N SER A 225 5.26 -14.06 3.34
CA SER A 225 6.70 -13.98 3.08
C SER A 225 7.49 -14.91 3.98
N ALA A 226 8.69 -15.28 3.52
CA ALA A 226 9.66 -16.05 4.29
C ALA A 226 11.03 -15.42 4.21
N GLY A 227 11.74 -15.39 5.33
CA GLY A 227 13.10 -14.89 5.47
C GLY A 227 14.09 -16.02 5.70
N LEU A 228 15.23 -15.97 5.03
CA LEU A 228 16.33 -16.94 5.13
C LEU A 228 17.62 -16.23 5.54
N LEU A 229 18.37 -16.88 6.44
CA LEU A 229 19.72 -16.46 6.83
C LEU A 229 20.75 -17.28 6.05
N ALA A 230 21.64 -16.59 5.33
CA ALA A 230 22.80 -17.20 4.69
C ALA A 230 24.09 -16.74 5.40
N GLY A 231 24.41 -17.44 6.50
CA GLY A 231 25.49 -17.06 7.40
C GLY A 231 25.15 -15.86 8.31
N LYS A 232 26.17 -15.20 8.86
CA LYS A 232 25.97 -14.17 9.89
C LYS A 232 25.48 -12.82 9.37
N HIS A 233 25.63 -12.54 8.09
CA HIS A 233 25.48 -11.18 7.55
C HIS A 233 24.51 -11.07 6.39
N ASN A 234 24.19 -12.17 5.73
CA ASN A 234 23.35 -12.18 4.54
C ASN A 234 21.94 -12.66 4.90
N ARG A 235 20.95 -11.97 4.40
CA ARG A 235 19.55 -12.32 4.53
C ARG A 235 18.87 -12.22 3.19
N PHE A 236 18.04 -13.17 2.91
CA PHE A 236 17.15 -13.20 1.76
C PHE A 236 15.72 -13.30 2.26
N ARG A 237 14.85 -12.50 1.72
CA ARG A 237 13.42 -12.58 2.00
C ARG A 237 12.66 -12.53 0.69
N ALA A 238 11.67 -13.37 0.55
CA ALA A 238 10.78 -13.35 -0.59
C ALA A 238 9.34 -13.54 -0.14
N GLY A 239 8.40 -13.02 -0.91
CA GLY A 239 6.99 -13.14 -0.61
C GLY A 239 6.12 -12.71 -1.77
N ALA A 240 4.83 -12.91 -1.56
CA ALA A 240 3.79 -12.55 -2.51
C ALA A 240 2.58 -11.97 -1.78
N SER A 241 1.83 -11.13 -2.46
CA SER A 241 0.52 -10.66 -2.04
C SER A 241 -0.47 -10.74 -3.19
N LEU A 242 -1.73 -10.94 -2.82
CA LEU A 242 -2.88 -10.93 -3.72
C LEU A 242 -3.79 -9.79 -3.30
N ASP A 243 -4.23 -9.01 -4.27
CA ASP A 243 -5.18 -7.94 -4.10
C ASP A 243 -6.46 -8.30 -4.87
N ILE A 244 -7.60 -8.27 -4.18
CA ILE A 244 -8.91 -8.52 -4.74
C ILE A 244 -9.71 -7.22 -4.64
N SER A 245 -9.97 -6.58 -5.76
CA SER A 245 -10.85 -5.42 -5.84
C SER A 245 -12.29 -5.84 -5.60
N VAL A 246 -12.94 -5.23 -4.61
CA VAL A 246 -14.33 -5.53 -4.23
C VAL A 246 -15.27 -4.47 -4.79
N ALA A 247 -14.79 -3.24 -4.98
CA ALA A 247 -15.55 -2.20 -5.65
C ALA A 247 -15.45 -2.37 -7.17
N PRO A 248 -16.52 -2.13 -7.92
CA PRO A 248 -16.48 -2.19 -9.37
C PRO A 248 -15.57 -1.11 -9.92
N THR A 249 -14.49 -1.52 -10.57
CA THR A 249 -13.67 -0.64 -11.38
C THR A 249 -14.41 -0.27 -12.65
N CYS A 250 -14.19 0.92 -13.16
CA CYS A 250 -14.81 1.53 -14.33
C CYS A 250 -15.21 0.52 -15.43
N GLY A 251 -16.52 0.36 -15.66
CA GLY A 251 -17.09 -0.60 -16.61
C GLY A 251 -17.65 -1.86 -15.91
N SER A 252 -18.69 -2.48 -16.47
CA SER A 252 -19.43 -3.61 -15.92
C SER A 252 -18.56 -4.86 -15.69
N LEU A 253 -17.74 -4.85 -14.68
CA LEU A 253 -16.81 -5.92 -14.36
C LEU A 253 -17.33 -6.77 -13.20
N SER A 254 -17.40 -8.07 -13.45
CA SER A 254 -17.63 -9.07 -12.41
C SER A 254 -16.50 -8.99 -11.36
N PRO A 255 -16.79 -9.14 -10.05
CA PRO A 255 -15.79 -9.11 -8.97
C PRO A 255 -14.59 -10.04 -9.20
N SER A 256 -14.78 -11.11 -9.95
CA SER A 256 -13.70 -12.06 -10.31
C SER A 256 -12.63 -11.50 -11.27
N ARG A 257 -12.81 -10.29 -11.80
CA ARG A 257 -11.85 -9.67 -12.73
C ARG A 257 -10.91 -8.66 -12.05
N GLY A 258 -11.12 -8.35 -10.79
CA GLY A 258 -10.31 -7.40 -10.03
C GLY A 258 -9.19 -8.05 -9.18
N VAL A 259 -8.58 -9.14 -9.66
CA VAL A 259 -7.49 -9.80 -8.92
C VAL A 259 -6.15 -9.41 -9.53
N SER A 260 -5.26 -8.90 -8.70
CA SER A 260 -3.85 -8.66 -9.02
C SER A 260 -2.93 -9.36 -8.03
N ALA A 261 -1.69 -9.60 -8.43
CA ALA A 261 -0.69 -10.28 -7.61
C ALA A 261 0.63 -9.52 -7.65
N SER A 262 1.30 -9.45 -6.51
CA SER A 262 2.61 -8.85 -6.38
C SER A 262 3.59 -9.86 -5.81
N PHE A 263 4.78 -9.92 -6.38
CA PHE A 263 5.90 -10.75 -5.93
C PHE A 263 7.08 -9.87 -5.63
N GLY A 264 7.72 -10.07 -4.49
CA GLY A 264 8.88 -9.29 -4.07
C GLY A 264 9.97 -10.15 -3.48
N ALA A 265 11.20 -9.72 -3.67
CA ALA A 265 12.37 -10.29 -3.04
C ALA A 265 13.30 -9.18 -2.52
N GLU A 266 13.86 -9.38 -1.35
CA GLU A 266 14.79 -8.49 -0.69
C GLU A 266 16.04 -9.28 -0.29
N TYR A 267 17.20 -8.77 -0.65
CA TYR A 267 18.48 -9.17 -0.11
C TYR A 267 18.99 -8.08 0.83
N SER A 268 19.48 -8.43 2.00
CA SER A 268 20.15 -7.47 2.87
C SER A 268 21.49 -7.99 3.38
N TYR A 269 22.47 -7.11 3.36
CA TYR A 269 23.79 -7.34 3.93
C TYR A 269 23.95 -6.55 5.23
N ARG A 270 24.19 -7.25 6.33
CA ARG A 270 24.33 -6.69 7.69
C ARG A 270 23.14 -5.81 8.13
N ARG A 271 21.96 -5.91 7.50
CA ARG A 271 20.85 -4.97 7.66
C ARG A 271 21.23 -3.49 7.43
N MET A 272 22.27 -3.26 6.62
CA MET A 272 22.75 -1.92 6.28
C MET A 272 22.52 -1.61 4.80
N VAL A 273 22.73 -2.58 3.93
CA VAL A 273 22.52 -2.44 2.49
C VAL A 273 21.41 -3.39 2.08
N TYR A 274 20.46 -2.88 1.33
CA TYR A 274 19.31 -3.63 0.84
C TYR A 274 19.26 -3.53 -0.69
N ALA A 275 19.07 -4.64 -1.35
CA ALA A 275 18.71 -4.72 -2.75
C ALA A 275 17.36 -5.39 -2.88
N ARG A 276 16.45 -4.79 -3.63
CA ARG A 276 15.06 -5.24 -3.76
C ARG A 276 14.67 -5.35 -5.21
N GLY A 277 13.79 -6.27 -5.48
CA GLY A 277 13.15 -6.40 -6.78
C GLY A 277 11.77 -7.00 -6.63
N GLY A 278 10.89 -6.65 -7.54
CA GLY A 278 9.53 -7.14 -7.52
C GLY A 278 8.88 -7.14 -8.89
N TYR A 279 7.75 -7.83 -8.96
CA TYR A 279 6.91 -7.88 -10.15
C TYR A 279 5.43 -7.83 -9.77
N HIS A 280 4.72 -6.89 -10.37
CA HIS A 280 3.27 -6.73 -10.23
C HIS A 280 2.55 -7.27 -11.44
N LEU A 281 1.66 -8.22 -11.20
CA LEU A 281 0.74 -8.81 -12.19
C LEU A 281 -0.61 -8.09 -12.11
N GLY A 282 -0.69 -6.90 -12.68
CA GLY A 282 -1.95 -6.18 -12.79
C GLY A 282 -2.93 -6.85 -13.74
N ASN A 283 -4.21 -6.70 -13.48
CA ASN A 283 -5.27 -7.21 -14.32
C ASN A 283 -5.58 -6.23 -15.47
N LYS A 284 -5.12 -6.52 -16.67
CA LYS A 284 -5.35 -5.68 -17.86
C LYS A 284 -6.84 -5.43 -18.16
N SER A 285 -7.71 -6.40 -17.86
CA SER A 285 -9.16 -6.24 -18.05
C SER A 285 -9.79 -5.26 -17.06
N ALA A 286 -9.12 -4.99 -15.95
CA ALA A 286 -9.49 -3.99 -14.94
C ALA A 286 -8.70 -2.66 -15.12
N GLY A 287 -7.95 -2.50 -16.21
CA GLY A 287 -7.12 -1.31 -16.45
C GLY A 287 -5.82 -1.25 -15.66
N GLU A 288 -5.48 -2.30 -14.89
CA GLU A 288 -4.25 -2.33 -14.11
C GLU A 288 -3.03 -2.67 -14.98
N GLN A 289 -1.96 -1.95 -14.75
CA GLN A 289 -0.69 -2.14 -15.47
C GLN A 289 0.11 -3.30 -14.86
N ARG A 290 0.90 -3.98 -15.69
CA ARG A 290 1.94 -4.91 -15.24
C ARG A 290 3.28 -4.20 -15.25
N TRP A 291 4.04 -4.36 -14.18
CA TRP A 291 5.32 -3.69 -14.05
C TRP A 291 6.29 -4.47 -13.16
N ALA A 292 7.57 -4.32 -13.45
CA ALA A 292 8.65 -4.75 -12.57
C ALA A 292 9.19 -3.56 -11.79
N SER A 293 9.84 -3.79 -10.68
CA SER A 293 10.54 -2.77 -9.94
C SER A 293 11.87 -3.26 -9.42
N VAL A 294 12.77 -2.31 -9.21
CA VAL A 294 14.04 -2.51 -8.51
C VAL A 294 14.22 -1.39 -7.51
N GLY A 295 14.98 -1.66 -6.47
CA GLY A 295 15.31 -0.64 -5.48
C GLY A 295 16.52 -0.98 -4.65
N LEU A 296 17.09 0.07 -4.08
CA LEU A 296 18.21 0.01 -3.17
C LEU A 296 17.84 0.72 -1.87
N GLY A 297 18.34 0.19 -0.77
CA GLY A 297 18.22 0.80 0.55
C GLY A 297 19.57 0.85 1.24
N PHE A 298 19.83 1.94 1.92
CA PHE A 298 21.02 2.10 2.73
C PHE A 298 20.63 2.58 4.13
N ARG A 299 20.96 1.77 5.13
CA ARG A 299 20.70 2.04 6.54
C ARG A 299 22.00 2.42 7.23
N PHE A 300 22.00 3.62 7.75
CA PHE A 300 23.16 4.18 8.41
C PHE A 300 22.74 4.88 9.71
N TRP A 301 23.40 4.56 10.80
CA TRP A 301 23.11 5.11 12.13
C TRP A 301 21.64 4.91 12.53
N HIS A 302 20.84 5.98 12.56
CA HIS A 302 19.39 5.98 12.82
C HIS A 302 18.57 6.42 11.61
N MET A 303 19.15 6.37 10.43
CA MET A 303 18.54 6.81 9.19
C MET A 303 18.53 5.68 8.17
N THR A 304 17.54 5.68 7.30
CA THR A 304 17.48 4.81 6.13
C THR A 304 17.14 5.66 4.90
N LEU A 305 17.92 5.48 3.84
CA LEU A 305 17.66 6.03 2.51
C LEU A 305 17.21 4.88 1.62
N ASP A 306 16.06 5.01 0.99
CA ASP A 306 15.56 4.03 0.04
C ASP A 306 15.27 4.73 -1.30
N ALA A 307 15.58 4.04 -2.40
CA ALA A 307 15.24 4.46 -3.74
C ALA A 307 14.62 3.30 -4.52
N ALA A 308 13.66 3.62 -5.37
CA ALA A 308 12.98 2.63 -6.20
C ALA A 308 12.74 3.17 -7.61
N LEU A 309 12.73 2.28 -8.59
CA LEU A 309 12.44 2.56 -9.98
C LEU A 309 11.49 1.49 -10.52
N ILE A 310 10.47 1.91 -11.25
CA ILE A 310 9.59 1.03 -12.00
C ILE A 310 10.18 0.79 -13.40
N LEU A 311 10.22 -0.47 -13.79
CA LEU A 311 10.71 -0.93 -15.09
C LEU A 311 9.52 -1.37 -15.94
N THR A 312 9.24 -0.61 -17.00
CA THR A 312 8.16 -0.87 -17.94
C THR A 312 8.57 -0.46 -19.35
N PRO A 313 7.92 -0.97 -20.39
CA PRO A 313 8.10 -0.45 -21.75
C PRO A 313 7.83 1.06 -21.83
N SER A 314 8.50 1.75 -22.75
CA SER A 314 8.34 3.21 -22.95
C SER A 314 6.92 3.65 -23.30
N SER A 315 6.09 2.74 -23.79
CA SER A 315 4.66 3.00 -24.07
C SER A 315 3.76 2.96 -22.83
N SER A 316 4.29 2.54 -21.67
CA SER A 316 3.52 2.49 -20.42
C SER A 316 3.50 3.87 -19.74
N PRO A 317 2.34 4.31 -19.20
CA PRO A 317 2.28 5.52 -18.37
C PRO A 317 3.20 5.48 -17.15
N LEU A 318 3.52 4.27 -16.64
CA LEU A 318 4.39 4.05 -15.49
C LEU A 318 5.89 4.14 -15.83
N HIS A 319 6.25 4.33 -17.11
CA HIS A 319 7.65 4.47 -17.50
C HIS A 319 8.29 5.68 -16.80
N ASP A 320 9.55 5.54 -16.39
CA ASP A 320 10.30 6.54 -15.60
C ASP A 320 9.69 6.90 -14.23
N THR A 321 8.77 6.09 -13.70
CA THR A 321 8.30 6.26 -12.33
C THR A 321 9.40 5.91 -11.34
N ALA A 322 9.81 6.89 -10.54
CA ALA A 322 10.87 6.75 -9.54
C ALA A 322 10.37 7.23 -8.17
N SER A 323 11.00 6.72 -7.12
CA SER A 323 10.70 7.09 -5.74
C SER A 323 11.97 7.19 -4.91
N GLY A 324 12.00 8.14 -3.98
CA GLY A 324 13.00 8.30 -2.94
C GLY A 324 12.34 8.43 -1.57
N MET A 325 12.94 7.84 -0.54
CA MET A 325 12.46 7.90 0.84
C MET A 325 13.62 8.13 1.80
N LEU A 326 13.37 8.98 2.77
CA LEU A 326 14.21 9.15 3.96
C LEU A 326 13.39 8.75 5.18
N SER A 327 13.92 7.87 6.01
CA SER A 327 13.32 7.52 7.29
C SER A 327 14.33 7.58 8.43
N ILE A 328 13.83 7.89 9.64
CA ILE A 328 14.58 7.85 10.90
C ILE A 328 13.93 6.81 11.81
N TRP A 329 14.75 6.17 12.65
CA TRP A 329 14.27 5.13 13.56
C TRP A 329 15.10 5.06 14.85
N PHE A 330 14.42 4.64 15.93
CA PHE A 330 15.01 4.47 17.25
C PHE A 330 14.46 3.23 17.95
#